data_159a31141a6960d1890ec751298f4f30
#
_entry.id   159a31141a6960d1890ec751298f4f30
#
_cell.length_a   1.000
_cell.length_b   1.000
_cell.length_c   1.000
_cell.angle_alpha   90.00
_cell.angle_beta   90.00
_cell.angle_gamma   90.00
#
_symmetry.space_group_name_H-M   'P 1'
#
loop_
_entity.id
_entity.type
_entity.pdbx_description
1 polymer ?
#
loop_
_entity_poly.entity_id
_entity_poly.type
_entity_poly.pdbx_seq_one_letter_code
_entity_poly.pdbx_strand_id
1 'polypeptide(L)'
;MKKTLVDLFEEPVRNYPNKTFLLEKTGKKFEPTTYTQVKEKVYQLGAGLQALGVKKGDNMALLSEGRNMWVIGELAMFYAGAVNVPLSIKLEESNDLMFRLVHGDVKFVMVSGTLLKKVRSIIDQ
;
A
#
# COMPACT_ATOMS: atom_id res chain seq x y z
N MET A 1 9.44 -20.53 -15.33
CA MET A 1 8.67 -20.45 -14.09
C MET A 1 8.04 -19.06 -13.95
N LYS A 2 6.76 -19.01 -13.70
CA LYS A 2 6.07 -17.71 -13.49
C LYS A 2 6.49 -17.11 -12.16
N LYS A 3 6.95 -15.85 -12.16
CA LYS A 3 7.26 -15.10 -10.96
C LYS A 3 6.07 -14.21 -10.59
N THR A 4 5.76 -14.17 -9.29
CA THR A 4 4.77 -13.24 -8.74
C THR A 4 5.44 -11.91 -8.39
N LEU A 5 4.63 -10.88 -8.07
CA LEU A 5 5.17 -9.61 -7.56
C LEU A 5 5.87 -9.81 -6.21
N VAL A 6 5.39 -10.75 -5.39
CA VAL A 6 6.05 -11.13 -4.14
C VAL A 6 7.44 -11.70 -4.43
N ASP A 7 7.56 -12.60 -5.41
CA ASP A 7 8.86 -13.17 -5.80
C ASP A 7 9.83 -12.10 -6.29
N LEU A 8 9.34 -11.13 -7.06
CA LEU A 8 10.15 -10.01 -7.56
C LEU A 8 10.71 -9.15 -6.43
N PHE A 9 10.00 -9.06 -5.31
CA PHE A 9 10.49 -8.35 -4.12
C PHE A 9 11.42 -9.24 -3.29
N GLU A 10 11.08 -10.50 -3.09
CA GLU A 10 11.88 -11.43 -2.27
C GLU A 10 13.28 -11.67 -2.84
N GLU A 11 13.42 -11.70 -4.15
CA GLU A 11 14.72 -11.94 -4.80
C GLU A 11 15.77 -10.89 -4.44
N PRO A 12 15.54 -9.56 -4.62
CA PRO A 12 16.52 -8.56 -4.20
C PRO A 12 16.71 -8.50 -2.67
N VAL A 13 15.70 -8.83 -1.88
CA VAL A 13 15.86 -8.94 -0.42
C VAL A 13 16.92 -9.99 -0.07
N ARG A 14 16.87 -11.14 -0.72
CA ARG A 14 17.88 -12.20 -0.48
C ARG A 14 19.26 -11.82 -1.00
N ASN A 15 19.32 -11.20 -2.18
CA ASN A 15 20.59 -10.92 -2.87
C ASN A 15 21.26 -9.64 -2.36
N TYR A 16 20.48 -8.67 -1.91
CA TYR A 16 20.97 -7.34 -1.55
C TYR A 16 20.32 -6.79 -0.28
N PRO A 17 20.33 -7.55 0.83
CA PRO A 17 19.54 -7.21 2.03
C PRO A 17 19.90 -5.84 2.63
N ASN A 18 21.15 -5.44 2.53
CA ASN A 18 21.64 -4.20 3.15
C ASN A 18 21.72 -3.03 2.17
N LYS A 19 21.34 -3.22 0.90
CA LYS A 19 21.27 -2.10 -0.03
C LYS A 19 20.03 -1.27 0.19
N THR A 20 20.14 0.01 -0.11
CA THR A 20 19.02 0.95 -0.06
C THR A 20 17.99 0.59 -1.12
N PHE A 21 16.75 0.44 -0.69
CA PHE A 21 15.61 0.23 -1.59
C PHE A 21 14.79 1.50 -1.75
N LEU A 22 14.53 2.22 -0.67
CA LEU A 22 13.70 3.42 -0.68
C LEU A 22 14.47 4.60 -0.10
N LEU A 23 14.22 5.78 -0.66
CA LEU A 23 14.72 7.05 -0.14
C LEU A 23 13.52 7.96 0.11
N GLU A 24 13.41 8.48 1.32
CA GLU A 24 12.38 9.43 1.67
C GLU A 24 13.00 10.69 2.25
N LYS A 25 12.51 11.84 1.80
CA LYS A 25 13.01 13.12 2.27
C LYS A 25 12.41 13.45 3.63
N THR A 26 13.29 13.62 4.64
CA THR A 26 12.90 14.06 5.97
C THR A 26 13.62 15.38 6.26
N GLY A 27 12.87 16.48 6.26
CA GLY A 27 13.45 17.81 6.35
C GLY A 27 14.31 18.13 5.11
N LYS A 28 15.61 18.33 5.32
CA LYS A 28 16.58 18.66 4.24
C LYS A 28 17.35 17.44 3.74
N LYS A 29 17.18 16.28 4.34
CA LYS A 29 17.96 15.07 4.03
C LYS A 29 17.08 13.97 3.47
N PHE A 30 17.66 13.14 2.60
CA PHE A 30 17.06 11.88 2.18
C PHE A 30 17.53 10.78 3.12
N GLU A 31 16.59 10.05 3.71
CA GLU A 31 16.87 8.93 4.59
C GLU A 31 16.68 7.61 3.83
N PRO A 32 17.70 6.74 3.86
CA PRO A 32 17.60 5.45 3.18
C PRO A 32 16.87 4.41 4.03
N THR A 33 16.14 3.53 3.36
CA THR A 33 15.57 2.34 3.96
C THR A 33 16.05 1.13 3.15
N THR A 34 16.64 0.15 3.82
CA THR A 34 17.19 -1.03 3.15
C THR A 34 16.09 -2.02 2.77
N TYR A 35 16.44 -2.98 1.90
CA TYR A 35 15.54 -4.07 1.54
C TYR A 35 15.07 -4.86 2.77
N THR A 36 15.97 -5.17 3.70
CA THR A 36 15.62 -5.87 4.94
C THR A 36 14.64 -5.08 5.79
N GLN A 37 14.87 -3.78 5.96
CA GLN A 37 13.98 -2.92 6.73
C GLN A 37 12.58 -2.82 6.10
N VAL A 38 12.51 -2.73 4.78
CA VAL A 38 11.23 -2.73 4.06
C VAL A 38 10.52 -4.07 4.25
N LYS A 39 11.24 -5.18 4.11
CA LYS A 39 10.67 -6.53 4.31
C LYS A 39 10.04 -6.70 5.69
N GLU A 40 10.71 -6.25 6.74
CA GLU A 40 10.18 -6.32 8.10
C GLU A 40 8.84 -5.57 8.22
N LYS A 41 8.79 -4.34 7.71
CA LYS A 41 7.57 -3.52 7.72
C LYS A 41 6.45 -4.15 6.88
N VAL A 42 6.79 -4.67 5.70
CA VAL A 42 5.85 -5.33 4.80
C VAL A 42 5.22 -6.56 5.46
N TYR A 43 6.03 -7.38 6.12
CA TYR A 43 5.54 -8.58 6.80
C TYR A 43 4.61 -8.22 7.98
N GLN A 44 5.01 -7.25 8.78
CA GLN A 44 4.20 -6.79 9.93
C GLN A 44 2.86 -6.22 9.45
N LEU A 45 2.90 -5.36 8.44
CA LEU A 45 1.68 -4.75 7.90
C LEU A 45 0.80 -5.79 7.21
N GLY A 46 1.38 -6.69 6.42
CA GLY A 46 0.64 -7.78 5.77
C GLY A 46 -0.07 -8.68 6.76
N ALA A 47 0.59 -9.06 7.84
CA ALA A 47 -0.01 -9.82 8.93
C ALA A 47 -1.14 -9.05 9.60
N GLY A 48 -0.96 -7.74 9.81
CA GLY A 48 -1.99 -6.87 10.36
C GLY A 48 -3.23 -6.78 9.46
N LEU A 49 -3.04 -6.71 8.15
CA LEU A 49 -4.15 -6.70 7.19
C LEU A 49 -4.94 -8.00 7.25
N GLN A 50 -4.27 -9.14 7.34
CA GLN A 50 -4.93 -10.44 7.50
C GLN A 50 -5.72 -10.50 8.82
N ALA A 51 -5.15 -9.97 9.90
CA ALA A 51 -5.83 -9.90 11.19
C ALA A 51 -7.09 -9.02 11.14
N LEU A 52 -7.10 -7.98 10.30
CA LEU A 52 -8.28 -7.13 10.05
C LEU A 52 -9.33 -7.80 9.16
N GLY A 53 -9.04 -8.96 8.61
CA GLY A 53 -9.99 -9.72 7.80
C GLY A 53 -9.76 -9.66 6.29
N VAL A 54 -8.65 -9.09 5.83
CA VAL A 54 -8.29 -9.10 4.40
C VAL A 54 -8.02 -10.54 3.97
N LYS A 55 -8.68 -10.97 2.89
CA LYS A 55 -8.59 -12.33 2.33
C LYS A 55 -8.05 -12.27 0.91
N LYS A 56 -7.52 -13.41 0.46
CA LYS A 56 -7.06 -13.55 -0.92
C LYS A 56 -8.15 -13.18 -1.92
N GLY A 57 -7.81 -12.30 -2.85
CA GLY A 57 -8.73 -11.82 -3.88
C GLY A 57 -9.55 -10.60 -3.49
N ASP A 58 -9.49 -10.14 -2.24
CA ASP A 58 -10.15 -8.90 -1.85
C ASP A 58 -9.52 -7.70 -2.54
N ASN A 59 -10.37 -6.80 -3.05
CA ASN A 59 -9.92 -5.53 -3.61
C ASN A 59 -9.70 -4.53 -2.48
N MET A 60 -8.52 -3.92 -2.48
CA MET A 60 -8.12 -2.96 -1.48
C MET A 60 -7.58 -1.71 -2.16
N ALA A 61 -8.20 -0.57 -1.89
CA ALA A 61 -7.77 0.70 -2.45
C ALA A 61 -6.58 1.25 -1.68
N LEU A 62 -5.70 1.93 -2.43
CA LEU A 62 -4.57 2.66 -1.88
C LEU A 62 -4.68 4.12 -2.30
N LEU A 63 -4.91 4.99 -1.32
CA LEU A 63 -5.06 6.42 -1.52
C LEU A 63 -4.03 7.15 -0.65
N SER A 64 -2.93 7.55 -1.26
CA SER A 64 -1.84 8.22 -0.56
C SER A 64 -1.00 9.01 -1.55
N GLU A 65 -0.41 10.10 -1.05
CA GLU A 65 0.69 10.77 -1.72
C GLU A 65 1.91 9.84 -1.82
N GLY A 66 2.82 10.15 -2.75
CA GLY A 66 4.06 9.36 -2.94
C GLY A 66 4.96 9.44 -1.71
N ARG A 67 5.17 8.28 -1.06
CA ARG A 67 5.98 8.13 0.14
C ARG A 67 6.37 6.66 0.33
N ASN A 68 7.31 6.40 1.22
CA ASN A 68 7.74 5.01 1.49
C ASN A 68 6.56 4.11 1.87
N MET A 69 5.64 4.60 2.68
CA MET A 69 4.47 3.82 3.10
C MET A 69 3.53 3.47 1.96
N TRP A 70 3.57 4.19 0.83
CA TRP A 70 2.83 3.81 -0.37
C TRP A 70 3.35 2.47 -0.92
N VAL A 71 4.66 2.36 -1.07
CA VAL A 71 5.32 1.13 -1.56
C VAL A 71 5.16 -0.02 -0.56
N ILE A 72 5.41 0.25 0.71
CA ILE A 72 5.27 -0.72 1.79
C ILE A 72 3.84 -1.23 1.86
N GLY A 73 2.86 -0.33 1.78
CA GLY A 73 1.44 -0.67 1.77
C GLY A 73 1.05 -1.55 0.60
N GLU A 74 1.49 -1.21 -0.60
CA GLU A 74 1.24 -2.02 -1.80
C GLU A 74 1.82 -3.42 -1.67
N LEU A 75 3.08 -3.54 -1.27
CA LEU A 75 3.72 -4.84 -1.07
C LEU A 75 3.01 -5.64 0.03
N ALA A 76 2.63 -5.01 1.12
CA ALA A 76 1.88 -5.67 2.20
C ALA A 76 0.54 -6.22 1.72
N MET A 77 -0.17 -5.49 0.85
CA MET A 77 -1.40 -5.97 0.22
C MET A 77 -1.14 -7.26 -0.56
N PHE A 78 -0.06 -7.33 -1.34
CA PHE A 78 0.28 -8.53 -2.11
C PHE A 78 0.58 -9.72 -1.19
N TYR A 79 1.30 -9.50 -0.09
CA TYR A 79 1.54 -10.57 0.90
C TYR A 79 0.26 -11.03 1.58
N ALA A 80 -0.70 -10.15 1.79
CA ALA A 80 -2.01 -10.50 2.34
C ALA A 80 -2.92 -11.17 1.31
N GLY A 81 -2.51 -11.22 0.05
CA GLY A 81 -3.30 -11.81 -1.05
C GLY A 81 -4.33 -10.86 -1.66
N ALA A 82 -4.33 -9.59 -1.29
CA ALA A 82 -5.25 -8.60 -1.81
C ALA A 82 -4.88 -8.14 -3.23
N VAL A 83 -5.85 -7.61 -3.92
CA VAL A 83 -5.69 -6.93 -5.20
C VAL A 83 -5.60 -5.43 -4.93
N ASN A 84 -4.50 -4.80 -5.34
CA ASN A 84 -4.31 -3.37 -5.14
C ASN A 84 -5.09 -2.58 -6.19
N VAL A 85 -5.88 -1.61 -5.71
CA VAL A 85 -6.59 -0.62 -6.54
C VAL A 85 -6.03 0.76 -6.19
N PRO A 86 -4.94 1.19 -6.84
CA PRO A 86 -4.35 2.49 -6.56
C PRO A 86 -5.22 3.61 -7.10
N LEU A 87 -5.42 4.65 -6.29
CA LEU A 87 -6.27 5.78 -6.63
C LEU A 87 -5.45 7.08 -6.68
N SER A 88 -5.83 7.97 -7.59
CA SER A 88 -5.21 9.30 -7.67
C SER A 88 -5.65 10.18 -6.50
N ILE A 89 -4.69 10.89 -5.91
CA ILE A 89 -4.95 11.88 -4.85
C ILE A 89 -5.74 13.10 -5.38
N LYS A 90 -5.82 13.25 -6.69
CA LYS A 90 -6.54 14.36 -7.34
C LYS A 90 -8.03 14.09 -7.53
N LEU A 91 -8.51 12.89 -7.18
CA LEU A 91 -9.95 12.59 -7.27
C LEU A 91 -10.74 13.53 -6.36
N GLU A 92 -11.75 14.16 -6.94
CA GLU A 92 -12.68 14.99 -6.20
C GLU A 92 -13.53 14.13 -5.26
N GLU A 93 -13.99 14.75 -4.19
CA GLU A 93 -14.30 14.03 -2.97
C GLU A 93 -15.45 13.05 -3.03
N SER A 94 -16.60 13.47 -3.43
CA SER A 94 -17.78 12.62 -3.21
C SER A 94 -18.07 11.69 -4.38
N ASN A 95 -18.20 12.24 -5.58
CA ASN A 95 -18.69 11.46 -6.71
C ASN A 95 -17.62 10.56 -7.32
N ASP A 96 -16.43 11.12 -7.57
CA ASP A 96 -15.37 10.38 -8.26
C ASP A 96 -14.78 9.29 -7.37
N LEU A 97 -14.49 9.62 -6.11
CA LEU A 97 -13.91 8.66 -5.17
C LEU A 97 -14.91 7.55 -4.85
N MET A 98 -16.15 7.90 -4.51
CA MET A 98 -17.22 6.95 -4.25
C MET A 98 -17.45 6.01 -5.44
N PHE A 99 -17.55 6.58 -6.63
CA PHE A 99 -17.76 5.79 -7.85
C PHE A 99 -16.66 4.74 -8.02
N ARG A 100 -15.40 5.13 -7.83
CA ARG A 100 -14.28 4.19 -8.02
C ARG A 100 -14.24 3.10 -6.95
N LEU A 101 -14.58 3.43 -5.72
CA LEU A 101 -14.62 2.43 -4.65
C LEU A 101 -15.74 1.42 -4.87
N VAL A 102 -16.92 1.88 -5.26
CA VAL A 102 -18.08 1.01 -5.52
C VAL A 102 -17.88 0.20 -6.80
N HIS A 103 -17.48 0.85 -7.89
CA HIS A 103 -17.25 0.19 -9.18
C HIS A 103 -16.12 -0.84 -9.10
N GLY A 104 -15.08 -0.56 -8.33
CA GLY A 104 -13.96 -1.48 -8.11
C GLY A 104 -14.25 -2.59 -7.11
N ASP A 105 -15.44 -2.66 -6.53
CA ASP A 105 -15.78 -3.62 -5.47
C ASP A 105 -14.73 -3.63 -4.35
N VAL A 106 -14.35 -2.44 -3.91
CA VAL A 106 -13.31 -2.24 -2.89
C VAL A 106 -13.89 -2.53 -1.51
N LYS A 107 -13.24 -3.41 -0.76
CA LYS A 107 -13.66 -3.78 0.61
C LYS A 107 -12.88 -3.04 1.69
N PHE A 108 -11.65 -2.65 1.40
CA PHE A 108 -10.77 -1.98 2.35
C PHE A 108 -10.09 -0.80 1.67
N VAL A 109 -9.84 0.25 2.42
CA VAL A 109 -9.10 1.42 1.95
C VAL A 109 -7.91 1.67 2.86
N MET A 110 -6.71 1.65 2.28
CA MET A 110 -5.51 2.14 2.95
C MET A 110 -5.30 3.60 2.53
N VAL A 111 -5.37 4.50 3.47
CA VAL A 111 -5.32 5.94 3.21
C VAL A 111 -4.30 6.62 4.11
N SER A 112 -3.56 7.60 3.55
CA SER A 112 -2.66 8.43 4.35
C SER A 112 -3.46 9.36 5.27
N GLY A 113 -2.85 9.76 6.39
CA GLY A 113 -3.48 10.68 7.33
C GLY A 113 -3.90 12.00 6.69
N THR A 114 -3.13 12.50 5.74
CA THR A 114 -3.41 13.74 4.99
C THR A 114 -4.72 13.65 4.20
N LEU A 115 -5.04 12.47 3.66
CA LEU A 115 -6.20 12.25 2.81
C LEU A 115 -7.37 11.57 3.52
N LEU A 116 -7.22 11.30 4.82
CA LEU A 116 -8.24 10.59 5.59
C LEU A 116 -9.61 11.28 5.56
N LYS A 117 -9.64 12.60 5.56
CA LYS A 117 -10.90 13.37 5.47
C LYS A 117 -11.73 13.02 4.23
N LYS A 118 -11.06 12.81 3.09
CA LYS A 118 -11.74 12.44 1.84
C LYS A 118 -12.52 11.14 1.98
N VAL A 119 -11.90 10.15 2.62
CA VAL A 119 -12.54 8.84 2.84
C VAL A 119 -13.64 8.95 3.88
N ARG A 120 -13.40 9.66 4.97
CA ARG A 120 -14.42 9.83 6.03
C ARG A 120 -15.67 10.53 5.54
N SER A 121 -15.53 11.47 4.59
CA SER A 121 -16.68 12.20 4.05
C SER A 121 -17.68 11.32 3.30
N ILE A 122 -17.27 10.14 2.86
CA ILE A 122 -18.10 9.23 2.06
C ILE A 122 -18.41 7.90 2.74
N ILE A 123 -17.83 7.63 3.91
CA ILE A 123 -17.92 6.31 4.55
C ILE A 123 -19.33 5.94 4.96
N ASP A 124 -20.16 6.93 5.24
CA ASP A 124 -21.56 6.73 5.67
C ASP A 124 -22.57 6.79 4.50
N GLN A 125 -22.06 6.82 3.29
CA GLN A 125 -22.89 6.84 2.05
C GLN A 125 -22.98 5.40 1.40
#